data_416083a816f8522ba90c44c0e175671c
#
_entry.id   416083a816f8522ba90c44c0e175671c
#
_cell.length_a   1.000
_cell.length_b   1.000
_cell.length_c   1.000
_cell.angle_alpha   90.00
_cell.angle_beta   90.00
_cell.angle_gamma   90.00
#
_symmetry.space_group_name_H-M   'P 1'
#
loop_
_entity.id
_entity.type
_entity.pdbx_description
1 polymer ?
#
loop_
_entity_poly.entity_id
_entity_poly.type
_entity_poly.pdbx_seq_one_letter_code
_entity_poly.pdbx_strand_id
1 'polypeptide(L)'
;MFFKNNKRDENMKNSTFTFTDQDGIEIFVYKWEPESEPKAVVQMIHGLAEHAKRYTRVAEALCKEGYICCADDHPGHGLTAGDLTEATLKGNAGVLGPSGWRGVVNDVYELSKIIKKENPNLPLFLLGHSWGAWLAQDYIQEWGNEIKGAVLSGTNGKVRTLVIKAGKLILKGEIKKLEPTEPSQKMHDMNFKSNNRDWQNDEGATGYEWLSRDKAEVRKYIDDPWCGFVSPANLWLEFLYGFEKMYDTKNEQKVPKDLPVYFISGSLCPIGNKTKYVQGMIDRYKKYGIKDVTYKFYQDARHEIFNEINREEVFQDVINWLDSHL
;
A
#
# COMPACT_ATOMS: atom_id res chain seq x y z
N MET A 1 5.32 -24.74 -15.46
CA MET A 1 4.34 -25.67 -16.03
C MET A 1 3.24 -25.92 -15.01
N PHE A 2 1.98 -25.78 -15.42
CA PHE A 2 0.72 -26.01 -14.72
C PHE A 2 0.22 -24.92 -13.76
N PHE A 3 -0.36 -23.87 -14.34
CA PHE A 3 -1.52 -23.23 -13.73
C PHE A 3 -2.76 -24.09 -14.08
N LYS A 4 -3.24 -24.88 -13.12
CA LYS A 4 -4.55 -25.51 -13.24
C LYS A 4 -5.63 -24.42 -13.10
N ASN A 5 -6.53 -24.40 -14.10
CA ASN A 5 -7.77 -23.66 -14.09
C ASN A 5 -8.45 -23.72 -12.73
N ASN A 6 -8.42 -22.63 -11.97
CA ASN A 6 -9.39 -22.39 -10.91
C ASN A 6 -10.69 -21.93 -11.57
N LYS A 7 -11.82 -22.44 -11.04
CA LYS A 7 -13.19 -22.06 -11.41
C LYS A 7 -13.25 -20.58 -11.76
N ARG A 8 -13.78 -20.25 -12.93
CA ARG A 8 -14.17 -18.88 -13.27
C ARG A 8 -15.09 -18.43 -12.14
N ASP A 9 -14.69 -17.42 -11.37
CA ASP A 9 -15.65 -16.64 -10.61
C ASP A 9 -16.56 -15.98 -11.62
N GLU A 10 -17.84 -16.35 -11.61
CA GLU A 10 -18.82 -16.02 -12.65
C GLU A 10 -19.18 -14.53 -12.72
N ASN A 11 -18.48 -13.64 -11.96
CA ASN A 11 -18.85 -12.23 -11.80
C ASN A 11 -17.74 -11.22 -12.05
N MET A 12 -16.57 -11.60 -12.59
CA MET A 12 -15.45 -10.69 -12.76
C MET A 12 -14.51 -11.12 -13.89
N LYS A 13 -14.11 -10.18 -14.75
CA LYS A 13 -13.09 -10.38 -15.77
C LYS A 13 -11.72 -9.95 -15.22
N ASN A 14 -10.70 -10.76 -15.45
CA ASN A 14 -9.33 -10.50 -15.03
C ASN A 14 -8.43 -10.32 -16.25
N SER A 15 -7.64 -9.26 -16.27
CA SER A 15 -6.62 -9.02 -17.28
C SER A 15 -5.37 -8.42 -16.65
N THR A 16 -4.29 -8.42 -17.40
CA THR A 16 -3.02 -7.82 -17.01
C THR A 16 -2.42 -7.05 -18.17
N PHE A 17 -1.64 -6.03 -17.87
CA PHE A 17 -0.85 -5.30 -18.85
C PHE A 17 0.42 -4.76 -18.19
N THR A 18 1.32 -4.20 -18.98
CA THR A 18 2.50 -3.49 -18.47
C THR A 18 2.56 -2.08 -19.04
N PHE A 19 3.25 -1.19 -18.33
CA PHE A 19 3.71 0.08 -18.87
C PHE A 19 5.17 0.31 -18.45
N THR A 20 5.90 1.07 -19.22
CA THR A 20 7.30 1.40 -18.90
C THR A 20 7.34 2.72 -18.14
N ASP A 21 8.00 2.74 -16.99
CA ASP A 21 8.17 3.93 -16.15
C ASP A 21 9.30 4.86 -16.67
N GLN A 22 9.57 5.94 -15.94
CA GLN A 22 10.61 6.92 -16.26
C GLN A 22 12.04 6.36 -16.13
N ASP A 23 12.22 5.28 -15.39
CA ASP A 23 13.51 4.61 -15.17
C ASP A 23 13.72 3.45 -16.16
N GLY A 24 12.75 3.18 -17.04
CA GLY A 24 12.77 2.09 -18.01
C GLY A 24 12.35 0.75 -17.42
N ILE A 25 11.73 0.74 -16.24
CA ILE A 25 11.21 -0.46 -15.57
C ILE A 25 9.83 -0.79 -16.17
N GLU A 26 9.61 -2.07 -16.53
CA GLU A 26 8.29 -2.55 -16.90
C GLU A 26 7.44 -2.81 -15.64
N ILE A 27 6.46 -1.95 -15.41
CA ILE A 27 5.54 -2.02 -14.29
C ILE A 27 4.39 -2.97 -14.65
N PHE A 28 4.23 -4.04 -13.90
CA PHE A 28 3.17 -5.02 -14.09
C PHE A 28 1.89 -4.59 -13.40
N VAL A 29 0.75 -4.66 -14.12
CA VAL A 29 -0.55 -4.20 -13.63
C VAL A 29 -1.59 -5.32 -13.73
N TYR A 30 -2.36 -5.47 -12.66
CA TYR A 30 -3.58 -6.28 -12.62
C TYR A 30 -4.79 -5.38 -12.81
N LYS A 31 -5.76 -5.85 -13.60
CA LYS A 31 -7.03 -5.20 -13.82
C LYS A 31 -8.17 -6.20 -13.61
N TRP A 32 -9.13 -5.82 -12.79
CA TRP A 32 -10.35 -6.57 -12.53
C TRP A 32 -11.55 -5.71 -12.93
N GLU A 33 -12.45 -6.28 -13.71
CA GLU A 33 -13.59 -5.56 -14.27
C GLU A 33 -14.89 -6.28 -13.91
N PRO A 34 -15.95 -5.54 -13.50
CA PRO A 34 -17.25 -6.11 -13.26
C PRO A 34 -17.87 -6.61 -14.57
N GLU A 35 -18.83 -7.54 -14.50
CA GLU A 35 -19.65 -7.91 -15.67
C GLU A 35 -20.76 -6.88 -15.97
N SER A 36 -21.15 -6.11 -14.96
CA SER A 36 -22.10 -5.00 -15.10
C SER A 36 -21.43 -3.75 -15.64
N GLU A 37 -22.24 -2.76 -16.06
CA GLU A 37 -21.75 -1.43 -16.42
C GLU A 37 -21.01 -0.81 -15.22
N PRO A 38 -19.74 -0.39 -15.38
CA PRO A 38 -18.97 0.12 -14.28
C PRO A 38 -19.40 1.55 -13.88
N LYS A 39 -19.42 1.81 -12.56
CA LYS A 39 -19.77 3.13 -11.99
C LYS A 39 -18.58 3.98 -11.61
N ALA A 40 -17.42 3.37 -11.32
CA ALA A 40 -16.17 4.06 -10.97
C ALA A 40 -14.97 3.12 -11.09
N VAL A 41 -13.77 3.68 -10.94
CA VAL A 41 -12.52 2.92 -10.87
C VAL A 41 -11.87 3.11 -9.50
N VAL A 42 -11.34 2.03 -8.92
CA VAL A 42 -10.51 2.05 -7.71
C VAL A 42 -9.11 1.60 -8.08
N GLN A 43 -8.14 2.50 -7.98
CA GLN A 43 -6.73 2.16 -8.07
C GLN A 43 -6.23 1.78 -6.70
N MET A 44 -5.80 0.53 -6.55
CA MET A 44 -5.28 -0.03 -5.30
C MET A 44 -3.75 0.03 -5.30
N ILE A 45 -3.17 0.38 -4.17
CA ILE A 45 -1.73 0.62 -3.97
C ILE A 45 -1.29 -0.25 -2.81
N HIS A 46 -0.49 -1.27 -3.09
CA HIS A 46 -0.09 -2.28 -2.11
C HIS A 46 0.98 -1.80 -1.12
N GLY A 47 1.23 -2.60 -0.06
CA GLY A 47 2.21 -2.32 0.98
C GLY A 47 3.62 -2.82 0.67
N LEU A 48 4.53 -2.63 1.64
CA LEU A 48 5.90 -3.11 1.56
C LEU A 48 5.98 -4.63 1.70
N ALA A 49 6.86 -5.25 0.92
CA ALA A 49 7.14 -6.69 0.93
C ALA A 49 5.87 -7.53 0.79
N GLU A 50 5.02 -7.11 -0.12
CA GLU A 50 3.85 -7.80 -0.63
C GLU A 50 3.64 -7.45 -2.12
N HIS A 51 2.50 -7.78 -2.70
CA HIS A 51 2.22 -7.52 -4.12
C HIS A 51 0.71 -7.32 -4.38
N ALA A 52 0.38 -6.72 -5.53
CA ALA A 52 -0.98 -6.32 -5.88
C ALA A 52 -1.97 -7.50 -5.97
N LYS A 53 -1.53 -8.69 -6.37
CA LYS A 53 -2.41 -9.87 -6.48
C LYS A 53 -3.06 -10.29 -5.15
N ARG A 54 -2.50 -9.90 -4.00
CA ARG A 54 -3.10 -10.15 -2.68
C ARG A 54 -4.43 -9.41 -2.48
N TYR A 55 -4.67 -8.39 -3.29
CA TYR A 55 -5.90 -7.57 -3.25
C TYR A 55 -7.03 -8.15 -4.11
N THR A 56 -6.88 -9.34 -4.71
CA THR A 56 -7.91 -9.98 -5.53
C THR A 56 -9.26 -10.06 -4.81
N ARG A 57 -9.31 -10.44 -3.52
CA ARG A 57 -10.57 -10.48 -2.76
C ARG A 57 -11.22 -9.11 -2.56
N VAL A 58 -10.40 -8.06 -2.38
CA VAL A 58 -10.91 -6.67 -2.33
C VAL A 58 -11.49 -6.30 -3.68
N ALA A 59 -10.78 -6.62 -4.77
CA ALA A 59 -11.25 -6.39 -6.13
C ALA A 59 -12.54 -7.16 -6.43
N GLU A 60 -12.66 -8.43 -6.00
CA GLU A 60 -13.88 -9.24 -6.14
C GLU A 60 -15.07 -8.57 -5.45
N ALA A 61 -14.90 -8.10 -4.21
CA ALA A 61 -15.94 -7.42 -3.48
C ALA A 61 -16.37 -6.12 -4.17
N LEU A 62 -15.39 -5.33 -4.64
CA LEU A 62 -15.64 -4.07 -5.36
C LEU A 62 -16.27 -4.30 -6.74
N CYS A 63 -15.81 -5.29 -7.51
CA CYS A 63 -16.37 -5.62 -8.81
C CYS A 63 -17.84 -6.07 -8.72
N LYS A 64 -18.22 -6.82 -7.69
CA LYS A 64 -19.65 -7.18 -7.44
C LYS A 64 -20.53 -5.95 -7.32
N GLU A 65 -19.99 -4.85 -6.84
CA GLU A 65 -20.67 -3.57 -6.67
C GLU A 65 -20.45 -2.60 -7.85
N GLY A 66 -19.89 -3.07 -8.98
CA GLY A 66 -19.75 -2.30 -10.20
C GLY A 66 -18.51 -1.39 -10.24
N TYR A 67 -17.47 -1.66 -9.47
CA TYR A 67 -16.20 -0.94 -9.57
C TYR A 67 -15.21 -1.69 -10.46
N ILE A 68 -14.50 -0.99 -11.34
CA ILE A 68 -13.27 -1.49 -11.94
C ILE A 68 -12.17 -1.35 -10.89
N CYS A 69 -11.28 -2.34 -10.78
CA CYS A 69 -10.11 -2.27 -9.93
C CYS A 69 -8.83 -2.41 -10.74
N CYS A 70 -7.83 -1.59 -10.44
CA CYS A 70 -6.48 -1.70 -11.01
C CYS A 70 -5.45 -1.62 -9.90
N ALA A 71 -4.38 -2.40 -10.00
CA ALA A 71 -3.25 -2.34 -9.06
C ALA A 71 -1.97 -2.73 -9.78
N ASP A 72 -0.91 -1.96 -9.60
CA ASP A 72 0.44 -2.29 -10.05
C ASP A 72 1.22 -3.05 -8.99
N ASP A 73 2.14 -3.88 -9.41
CA ASP A 73 3.25 -4.31 -8.58
C ASP A 73 4.34 -3.24 -8.64
N HIS A 74 4.64 -2.59 -7.52
CA HIS A 74 5.66 -1.54 -7.47
C HIS A 74 7.05 -2.03 -7.87
N PRO A 75 7.98 -1.16 -8.34
CA PRO A 75 9.38 -1.54 -8.51
C PRO A 75 9.93 -2.33 -7.33
N GLY A 76 10.62 -3.42 -7.62
CA GLY A 76 11.15 -4.33 -6.59
C GLY A 76 10.13 -5.24 -5.91
N HIS A 77 8.90 -5.30 -6.40
CA HIS A 77 7.82 -6.13 -5.83
C HIS A 77 7.12 -6.94 -6.91
N GLY A 78 6.54 -8.06 -6.50
CA GLY A 78 5.72 -8.93 -7.35
C GLY A 78 6.32 -9.22 -8.73
N LEU A 79 5.49 -9.21 -9.78
CA LEU A 79 5.91 -9.49 -11.15
C LEU A 79 6.75 -8.36 -11.78
N THR A 80 6.70 -7.14 -11.27
CA THR A 80 7.61 -6.05 -11.65
C THR A 80 9.05 -6.34 -11.24
N ALA A 81 9.27 -7.04 -10.12
CA ALA A 81 10.61 -7.48 -9.71
C ALA A 81 11.16 -8.62 -10.58
N GLY A 82 10.32 -9.28 -11.38
CA GLY A 82 10.68 -10.38 -12.29
C GLY A 82 10.32 -11.76 -11.76
N ASP A 83 10.88 -12.79 -12.39
CA ASP A 83 10.64 -14.19 -12.00
C ASP A 83 11.12 -14.47 -10.57
N LEU A 84 10.31 -15.19 -9.81
CA LEU A 84 10.56 -15.55 -8.43
C LEU A 84 11.56 -16.71 -8.27
N THR A 85 12.63 -16.65 -9.00
CA THR A 85 13.80 -17.47 -8.66
C THR A 85 14.53 -16.85 -7.48
N GLU A 86 15.17 -17.67 -6.66
CA GLU A 86 15.93 -17.18 -5.51
C GLU A 86 16.97 -16.13 -5.89
N ALA A 87 17.58 -16.27 -7.08
CA ALA A 87 18.55 -15.31 -7.61
C ALA A 87 17.88 -13.95 -7.95
N THR A 88 16.69 -13.98 -8.55
CA THR A 88 15.93 -12.76 -8.88
C THR A 88 15.48 -12.03 -7.62
N LEU A 89 14.95 -12.77 -6.63
CA LEU A 89 14.58 -12.19 -5.34
C LEU A 89 15.75 -11.51 -4.63
N LYS A 90 16.92 -12.14 -4.61
CA LYS A 90 18.12 -11.57 -4.00
C LYS A 90 18.65 -10.33 -4.72
N GLY A 91 18.41 -10.21 -6.02
CA GLY A 91 18.89 -9.09 -6.83
C GLY A 91 17.90 -7.92 -6.95
N ASN A 92 16.61 -8.20 -7.02
CA ASN A 92 15.59 -7.21 -7.40
C ASN A 92 14.62 -6.83 -6.26
N ALA A 93 14.47 -7.72 -5.25
CA ALA A 93 13.48 -7.49 -4.19
C ALA A 93 13.76 -6.18 -3.41
N GLY A 94 12.80 -5.27 -3.42
CA GLY A 94 12.88 -3.97 -2.76
C GLY A 94 13.76 -2.94 -3.46
N VAL A 95 14.17 -3.17 -4.71
CA VAL A 95 14.95 -2.21 -5.52
C VAL A 95 13.99 -1.31 -6.29
N LEU A 96 13.93 -0.02 -5.92
CA LEU A 96 12.94 0.94 -6.45
C LEU A 96 13.37 1.62 -7.76
N GLY A 97 14.56 1.31 -8.29
CA GLY A 97 15.12 2.04 -9.42
C GLY A 97 15.81 3.37 -9.02
N PRO A 98 16.43 4.07 -9.99
CA PRO A 98 17.16 5.31 -9.74
C PRO A 98 16.33 6.45 -9.16
N SER A 99 15.06 6.55 -9.52
CA SER A 99 14.14 7.60 -9.05
C SER A 99 13.59 7.35 -7.63
N GLY A 100 13.85 6.18 -7.04
CA GLY A 100 13.54 5.83 -5.66
C GLY A 100 12.07 6.05 -5.29
N TRP A 101 11.81 6.60 -4.10
CA TRP A 101 10.46 6.92 -3.63
C TRP A 101 9.66 7.74 -4.65
N ARG A 102 10.29 8.75 -5.24
CA ARG A 102 9.60 9.63 -6.20
C ARG A 102 9.19 8.89 -7.46
N GLY A 103 10.02 7.94 -7.90
CA GLY A 103 9.70 7.03 -9.01
C GLY A 103 8.40 6.30 -8.76
N VAL A 104 8.29 5.62 -7.62
CA VAL A 104 7.07 4.84 -7.28
C VAL A 104 5.83 5.74 -7.18
N VAL A 105 5.93 6.95 -6.61
CA VAL A 105 4.79 7.88 -6.58
C VAL A 105 4.37 8.32 -7.99
N ASN A 106 5.35 8.53 -8.89
CA ASN A 106 5.09 8.84 -10.29
C ASN A 106 4.44 7.66 -11.02
N ASP A 107 4.85 6.41 -10.74
CA ASP A 107 4.26 5.21 -11.35
C ASP A 107 2.79 5.07 -10.97
N VAL A 108 2.45 5.32 -9.70
CA VAL A 108 1.04 5.40 -9.27
C VAL A 108 0.28 6.45 -10.08
N TYR A 109 0.87 7.60 -10.35
CA TYR A 109 0.24 8.65 -11.16
C TYR A 109 0.16 8.27 -12.65
N GLU A 110 1.20 7.67 -13.22
CA GLU A 110 1.16 7.18 -14.61
C GLU A 110 0.03 6.15 -14.80
N LEU A 111 -0.11 5.20 -13.87
CA LEU A 111 -1.24 4.26 -13.90
C LEU A 111 -2.59 5.00 -13.82
N SER A 112 -2.72 6.03 -12.98
CA SER A 112 -3.93 6.85 -12.92
C SER A 112 -4.25 7.50 -14.28
N LYS A 113 -3.24 7.98 -15.01
CA LYS A 113 -3.44 8.56 -16.36
C LYS A 113 -3.91 7.51 -17.37
N ILE A 114 -3.34 6.31 -17.33
CA ILE A 114 -3.75 5.19 -18.18
C ILE A 114 -5.22 4.83 -17.90
N ILE A 115 -5.58 4.65 -16.61
CA ILE A 115 -6.94 4.35 -16.17
C ILE A 115 -7.93 5.41 -16.67
N LYS A 116 -7.62 6.69 -16.46
CA LYS A 116 -8.49 7.80 -16.89
C LYS A 116 -8.64 7.89 -18.40
N LYS A 117 -7.60 7.57 -19.17
CA LYS A 117 -7.64 7.51 -20.62
C LYS A 117 -8.55 6.39 -21.12
N GLU A 118 -8.51 5.22 -20.47
CA GLU A 118 -9.38 4.09 -20.81
C GLU A 118 -10.82 4.30 -20.35
N ASN A 119 -11.02 5.05 -19.25
CA ASN A 119 -12.31 5.26 -18.61
C ASN A 119 -12.61 6.76 -18.40
N PRO A 120 -12.71 7.58 -19.45
CA PRO A 120 -12.70 9.04 -19.34
C PRO A 120 -13.90 9.64 -18.59
N ASN A 121 -14.99 8.89 -18.47
CA ASN A 121 -16.23 9.33 -17.82
C ASN A 121 -16.42 8.76 -16.41
N LEU A 122 -15.52 7.88 -15.96
CA LEU A 122 -15.63 7.26 -14.65
C LEU A 122 -14.80 8.00 -13.59
N PRO A 123 -15.35 8.25 -12.41
CA PRO A 123 -14.58 8.76 -11.29
C PRO A 123 -13.51 7.76 -10.86
N LEU A 124 -12.33 8.27 -10.50
CA LEU A 124 -11.21 7.50 -9.98
C LEU A 124 -11.06 7.72 -8.48
N PHE A 125 -10.96 6.63 -7.72
CA PHE A 125 -10.61 6.62 -6.31
C PHE A 125 -9.26 5.94 -6.10
N LEU A 126 -8.53 6.32 -5.05
CA LEU A 126 -7.35 5.60 -4.59
C LEU A 126 -7.67 4.80 -3.32
N LEU A 127 -7.11 3.59 -3.23
CA LEU A 127 -7.10 2.78 -2.01
C LEU A 127 -5.67 2.34 -1.74
N GLY A 128 -5.01 2.94 -0.75
CA GLY A 128 -3.64 2.58 -0.37
C GLY A 128 -3.60 1.84 0.96
N HIS A 129 -2.77 0.80 1.06
CA HIS A 129 -2.52 0.09 2.30
C HIS A 129 -1.07 0.21 2.73
N SER A 130 -0.83 0.51 4.01
CA SER A 130 0.52 0.57 4.60
C SER A 130 1.43 1.53 3.83
N TRP A 131 2.52 1.05 3.20
CA TRP A 131 3.34 1.85 2.28
C TRP A 131 2.50 2.46 1.16
N GLY A 132 1.56 1.71 0.57
CA GLY A 132 0.63 2.25 -0.43
C GLY A 132 -0.22 3.42 0.09
N ALA A 133 -0.57 3.43 1.38
CA ALA A 133 -1.25 4.57 1.98
C ALA A 133 -0.32 5.80 2.14
N TRP A 134 0.99 5.59 2.28
CA TRP A 134 1.97 6.68 2.28
C TRP A 134 2.17 7.24 0.87
N LEU A 135 2.27 6.37 -0.14
CA LEU A 135 2.33 6.79 -1.54
C LEU A 135 1.07 7.56 -1.95
N ALA A 136 -0.11 7.09 -1.54
CA ALA A 136 -1.37 7.80 -1.77
C ALA A 136 -1.40 9.18 -1.09
N GLN A 137 -0.84 9.33 0.12
CA GLN A 137 -0.72 10.63 0.79
C GLN A 137 0.20 11.59 0.03
N ASP A 138 1.32 11.12 -0.52
CA ASP A 138 2.21 11.93 -1.36
C ASP A 138 1.51 12.30 -2.68
N TYR A 139 0.82 11.35 -3.31
CA TYR A 139 0.04 11.54 -4.52
C TYR A 139 -1.01 12.65 -4.37
N ILE A 140 -1.86 12.61 -3.33
CA ILE A 140 -2.95 13.58 -3.16
C ILE A 140 -2.49 15.00 -2.87
N GLN A 141 -1.23 15.17 -2.46
CA GLN A 141 -0.62 16.50 -2.29
C GLN A 141 -0.30 17.17 -3.64
N GLU A 142 -0.12 16.39 -4.70
CA GLU A 142 0.24 16.89 -6.03
C GLU A 142 -0.92 16.79 -7.03
N TRP A 143 -1.65 15.69 -7.01
CA TRP A 143 -2.69 15.37 -8.00
C TRP A 143 -4.05 15.05 -7.38
N GLY A 144 -4.28 15.44 -6.12
CA GLY A 144 -5.54 15.16 -5.43
C GLY A 144 -6.78 15.73 -6.13
N ASN A 145 -6.63 16.78 -6.95
CA ASN A 145 -7.74 17.31 -7.78
C ASN A 145 -8.13 16.39 -8.95
N GLU A 146 -7.35 15.36 -9.24
CA GLU A 146 -7.58 14.45 -10.36
C GLU A 146 -8.36 13.20 -9.97
N ILE A 147 -8.63 13.02 -8.68
CA ILE A 147 -9.35 11.87 -8.14
C ILE A 147 -10.58 12.30 -7.35
N LYS A 148 -11.49 11.36 -7.14
CA LYS A 148 -12.76 11.61 -6.46
C LYS A 148 -12.65 11.45 -4.93
N GLY A 149 -11.70 10.64 -4.46
CA GLY A 149 -11.45 10.42 -3.04
C GLY A 149 -10.31 9.43 -2.80
N ALA A 150 -9.84 9.34 -1.55
CA ALA A 150 -8.76 8.44 -1.15
C ALA A 150 -9.07 7.67 0.14
N VAL A 151 -8.89 6.35 0.10
CA VAL A 151 -8.94 5.45 1.26
C VAL A 151 -7.52 5.12 1.70
N LEU A 152 -7.19 5.42 2.95
CA LEU A 152 -5.86 5.27 3.54
C LEU A 152 -5.90 4.23 4.66
N SER A 153 -5.48 3.01 4.33
CA SER A 153 -5.50 1.86 5.24
C SER A 153 -4.15 1.64 5.93
N GLY A 154 -4.15 1.47 7.24
CA GLY A 154 -2.96 1.06 8.00
C GLY A 154 -1.79 2.06 7.91
N THR A 155 -2.07 3.35 7.75
CA THR A 155 -1.03 4.38 7.66
C THR A 155 -0.39 4.67 9.02
N ASN A 156 0.80 5.27 9.00
CA ASN A 156 1.46 5.80 10.19
C ASN A 156 1.09 7.28 10.43
N GLY A 157 1.69 7.88 11.43
CA GLY A 157 1.61 9.33 11.67
C GLY A 157 2.87 10.06 11.24
N LYS A 158 2.84 11.38 11.43
CA LYS A 158 3.98 12.25 11.12
C LYS A 158 5.24 11.83 11.87
N VAL A 159 6.26 11.47 11.13
CA VAL A 159 7.58 11.15 11.67
C VAL A 159 8.32 12.45 12.02
N ARG A 160 8.88 12.53 13.21
CA ARG A 160 9.59 13.74 13.68
C ARG A 160 10.87 13.96 12.88
N THR A 161 11.14 15.19 12.45
CA THR A 161 12.31 15.56 11.63
C THR A 161 13.64 15.07 12.23
N LEU A 162 13.79 15.10 13.55
CA LEU A 162 14.99 14.58 14.22
C LEU A 162 15.15 13.07 14.04
N VAL A 163 14.05 12.32 14.07
CA VAL A 163 14.05 10.87 13.84
C VAL A 163 14.44 10.57 12.39
N ILE A 164 13.90 11.33 11.45
CA ILE A 164 14.27 11.21 10.01
C ILE A 164 15.75 11.47 9.82
N LYS A 165 16.30 12.56 10.38
CA LYS A 165 17.73 12.90 10.26
C LYS A 165 18.63 11.83 10.87
N ALA A 166 18.33 11.36 12.07
CA ALA A 166 19.08 10.29 12.73
C ALA A 166 19.00 8.97 11.94
N GLY A 167 17.80 8.59 11.47
CA GLY A 167 17.59 7.42 10.63
C GLY A 167 18.38 7.45 9.33
N LYS A 168 18.39 8.60 8.63
CA LYS A 168 19.20 8.79 7.42
C LYS A 168 20.70 8.60 7.68
N LEU A 169 21.21 9.06 8.82
CA LEU A 169 22.62 8.87 9.19
C LEU A 169 22.94 7.40 9.42
N ILE A 170 22.09 6.69 10.16
CA ILE A 170 22.24 5.26 10.42
C ILE A 170 22.20 4.46 9.11
N LEU A 171 21.21 4.72 8.25
CA LEU A 171 21.04 4.03 6.97
C LEU A 171 22.21 4.29 6.00
N LYS A 172 22.67 5.53 5.91
CA LYS A 172 23.88 5.84 5.10
C LYS A 172 25.12 5.11 5.62
N GLY A 173 25.21 4.89 6.93
CA GLY A 173 26.28 4.08 7.51
C GLY A 173 26.12 2.58 7.21
N GLU A 174 24.88 2.08 7.10
CA GLU A 174 24.59 0.69 6.74
C GLU A 174 24.87 0.43 5.26
N ILE A 175 24.37 1.30 4.37
CA ILE A 175 24.55 1.23 2.91
C ILE A 175 26.04 1.19 2.52
N LYS A 176 26.92 1.88 3.26
CA LYS A 176 28.38 1.83 3.01
C LYS A 176 29.04 0.47 3.28
N LYS A 177 28.36 -0.42 3.98
CA LYS A 177 28.86 -1.77 4.35
C LYS A 177 28.33 -2.86 3.45
N LEU A 178 27.30 -2.58 2.68
CA LEU A 178 26.56 -3.52 1.85
C LEU A 178 26.68 -3.10 0.39
N GLU A 179 26.52 -4.04 -0.51
CA GLU A 179 26.29 -3.73 -1.92
C GLU A 179 24.91 -3.04 -2.10
N PRO A 180 24.71 -2.22 -3.15
CA PRO A 180 23.52 -1.38 -3.31
C PRO A 180 22.18 -2.15 -3.24
N THR A 181 22.16 -3.38 -3.72
CA THR A 181 20.97 -4.25 -3.75
C THR A 181 20.98 -5.34 -2.67
N GLU A 182 22.01 -5.36 -1.82
CA GLU A 182 22.14 -6.38 -0.79
C GLU A 182 21.09 -6.21 0.31
N PRO A 183 20.36 -7.27 0.67
CA PRO A 183 19.36 -7.24 1.72
C PRO A 183 19.95 -6.87 3.08
N SER A 184 19.33 -5.94 3.80
CA SER A 184 19.74 -5.55 5.15
C SER A 184 18.90 -6.23 6.21
N GLN A 185 19.36 -7.37 6.71
CA GLN A 185 18.70 -8.09 7.80
C GLN A 185 18.50 -7.22 9.04
N LYS A 186 19.47 -6.37 9.34
CA LYS A 186 19.39 -5.42 10.46
C LYS A 186 18.19 -4.47 10.32
N MET A 187 17.96 -3.91 9.14
CA MET A 187 16.85 -2.99 8.91
C MET A 187 15.52 -3.73 8.92
N HIS A 188 15.47 -4.93 8.35
CA HIS A 188 14.31 -5.79 8.42
C HIS A 188 13.92 -6.09 9.87
N ASP A 189 14.87 -6.58 10.67
CA ASP A 189 14.64 -6.92 12.09
C ASP A 189 14.19 -5.72 12.93
N MET A 190 14.81 -4.55 12.71
CA MET A 190 14.40 -3.34 13.42
C MET A 190 12.94 -2.95 13.18
N ASN A 191 12.42 -3.21 11.99
CA ASN A 191 11.04 -2.87 11.64
C ASN A 191 10.07 -4.02 11.97
N PHE A 192 10.27 -5.20 11.41
CA PHE A 192 9.33 -6.32 11.54
C PHE A 192 9.25 -6.87 12.96
N LYS A 193 10.40 -7.08 13.63
CA LYS A 193 10.39 -7.56 15.04
C LYS A 193 9.76 -6.54 15.99
N SER A 194 9.97 -5.23 15.74
CA SER A 194 9.35 -4.21 16.57
C SER A 194 7.83 -4.17 16.42
N ASN A 195 7.33 -4.40 15.20
CA ASN A 195 5.91 -4.47 14.92
C ASN A 195 5.25 -5.68 15.61
N ASN A 196 5.96 -6.80 15.72
CA ASN A 196 5.43 -8.03 16.33
C ASN A 196 5.60 -8.10 17.85
N ARG A 197 6.13 -7.06 18.50
CA ARG A 197 6.48 -7.06 19.94
C ARG A 197 5.35 -7.54 20.85
N ASP A 198 4.12 -7.13 20.60
CA ASP A 198 2.97 -7.45 21.46
C ASP A 198 2.57 -8.93 21.35
N TRP A 199 3.00 -9.64 20.30
CA TRP A 199 2.63 -11.03 20.02
C TRP A 199 3.83 -12.00 19.97
N GLN A 200 5.04 -11.52 20.25
CA GLN A 200 6.27 -12.33 20.12
C GLN A 200 6.32 -13.54 21.08
N ASN A 201 5.53 -13.53 22.14
CA ASN A 201 5.46 -14.60 23.13
C ASN A 201 4.22 -15.48 22.97
N ASP A 202 3.41 -15.28 21.93
CA ASP A 202 2.27 -16.14 21.64
C ASP A 202 2.76 -17.54 21.25
N GLU A 203 2.02 -18.58 21.64
CA GLU A 203 2.37 -19.95 21.30
C GLU A 203 2.39 -20.14 19.79
N GLY A 204 3.53 -20.60 19.26
CA GLY A 204 3.76 -20.79 17.84
C GLY A 204 3.94 -19.48 17.07
N ALA A 205 4.38 -18.39 17.74
CA ALA A 205 4.62 -17.10 17.08
C ALA A 205 5.58 -17.23 15.90
N THR A 206 5.19 -16.66 14.78
CA THR A 206 5.92 -16.69 13.49
C THR A 206 6.75 -15.43 13.23
N GLY A 207 6.49 -14.34 13.99
CA GLY A 207 7.04 -13.01 13.77
C GLY A 207 6.17 -12.12 12.88
N TYR A 208 5.04 -12.62 12.39
CA TYR A 208 4.12 -11.93 11.49
C TYR A 208 2.70 -11.78 12.05
N GLU A 209 2.49 -12.09 13.33
CA GLU A 209 1.18 -11.98 13.99
C GLU A 209 0.62 -10.55 13.92
N TRP A 210 1.51 -9.55 13.89
CA TRP A 210 1.11 -8.15 13.77
C TRP A 210 0.30 -7.82 12.50
N LEU A 211 0.33 -8.68 11.48
CA LEU A 211 -0.43 -8.50 10.23
C LEU A 211 -1.93 -8.71 10.43
N SER A 212 -2.32 -9.84 11.01
CA SER A 212 -3.74 -10.20 11.16
C SER A 212 -3.96 -11.17 12.31
N ARG A 213 -5.19 -11.18 12.86
CA ARG A 213 -5.69 -12.22 13.77
C ARG A 213 -6.00 -13.52 13.06
N ASP A 214 -6.24 -13.46 11.74
CA ASP A 214 -6.48 -14.65 10.92
C ASP A 214 -5.16 -15.37 10.65
N LYS A 215 -4.90 -16.43 11.43
CA LYS A 215 -3.68 -17.23 11.31
C LYS A 215 -3.48 -17.85 9.93
N ALA A 216 -4.59 -18.13 9.21
CA ALA A 216 -4.51 -18.68 7.86
C ALA A 216 -4.01 -17.62 6.87
N GLU A 217 -4.40 -16.35 7.02
CA GLU A 217 -3.89 -15.25 6.19
C GLU A 217 -2.43 -14.94 6.51
N VAL A 218 -2.03 -14.96 7.80
CA VAL A 218 -0.62 -14.84 8.19
C VAL A 218 0.20 -15.96 7.56
N ARG A 219 -0.32 -17.19 7.56
CA ARG A 219 0.37 -18.34 6.92
C ARG A 219 0.51 -18.15 5.41
N LYS A 220 -0.53 -17.68 4.72
CA LYS A 220 -0.44 -17.35 3.28
C LYS A 220 0.64 -16.32 2.99
N TYR A 221 0.77 -15.27 3.83
CA TYR A 221 1.84 -14.28 3.70
C TYR A 221 3.23 -14.90 3.84
N ILE A 222 3.41 -15.80 4.81
CA ILE A 222 4.70 -16.47 5.07
C ILE A 222 5.07 -17.45 3.94
N ASP A 223 4.07 -18.15 3.39
CA ASP A 223 4.28 -19.15 2.33
C ASP A 223 4.40 -18.52 0.94
N ASP A 224 4.06 -17.25 0.79
CA ASP A 224 4.17 -16.54 -0.48
C ASP A 224 5.59 -16.00 -0.65
N PRO A 225 6.35 -16.45 -1.66
CA PRO A 225 7.74 -16.04 -1.86
C PRO A 225 7.90 -14.57 -2.23
N TRP A 226 6.81 -13.90 -2.67
CA TRP A 226 6.80 -12.45 -2.93
C TRP A 226 6.51 -11.61 -1.68
N CYS A 227 6.25 -12.26 -0.55
CA CYS A 227 5.92 -11.60 0.70
C CYS A 227 7.05 -11.73 1.73
N GLY A 228 7.19 -10.73 2.61
CA GLY A 228 8.11 -10.79 3.74
C GLY A 228 9.59 -10.82 3.38
N PHE A 229 9.99 -10.50 2.16
CA PHE A 229 11.39 -10.48 1.77
C PHE A 229 12.19 -9.39 2.52
N VAL A 230 13.48 -9.64 2.68
CA VAL A 230 14.42 -8.70 3.31
C VAL A 230 14.85 -7.65 2.29
N SER A 231 14.43 -6.41 2.49
CA SER A 231 14.73 -5.30 1.57
C SER A 231 16.14 -4.75 1.73
N PRO A 232 16.72 -4.17 0.66
CA PRO A 232 17.98 -3.41 0.75
C PRO A 232 17.86 -2.21 1.72
N ALA A 233 18.98 -1.80 2.31
CA ALA A 233 19.03 -0.62 3.18
C ALA A 233 18.61 0.67 2.44
N ASN A 234 18.84 0.72 1.13
CA ASN A 234 18.44 1.83 0.27
C ASN A 234 16.92 2.07 0.27
N LEU A 235 16.10 1.02 0.23
CA LEU A 235 14.64 1.15 0.30
C LEU A 235 14.21 1.90 1.57
N TRP A 236 14.79 1.56 2.70
CA TRP A 236 14.49 2.24 3.97
C TRP A 236 14.95 3.70 3.98
N LEU A 237 16.05 4.01 3.28
CA LEU A 237 16.49 5.39 3.10
C LEU A 237 15.50 6.18 2.24
N GLU A 238 14.99 5.59 1.16
CA GLU A 238 13.97 6.19 0.31
C GLU A 238 12.67 6.48 1.09
N PHE A 239 12.26 5.60 2.01
CA PHE A 239 11.14 5.89 2.91
C PHE A 239 11.36 7.15 3.75
N LEU A 240 12.58 7.35 4.26
CA LEU A 240 12.88 8.57 5.02
C LEU A 240 12.90 9.83 4.15
N TYR A 241 13.26 9.73 2.86
CA TYR A 241 13.10 10.84 1.92
C TYR A 241 11.62 11.11 1.63
N GLY A 242 10.85 10.07 1.40
CA GLY A 242 9.40 10.17 1.24
C GLY A 242 8.72 10.81 2.43
N PHE A 243 9.02 10.36 3.65
CA PHE A 243 8.46 10.93 4.89
C PHE A 243 8.86 12.40 5.10
N GLU A 244 10.11 12.77 4.78
CA GLU A 244 10.55 14.17 4.88
C GLU A 244 9.74 15.09 3.97
N LYS A 245 9.46 14.65 2.73
CA LYS A 245 8.63 15.38 1.77
C LYS A 245 7.15 15.34 2.15
N MET A 246 6.60 14.15 2.34
CA MET A 246 5.16 13.92 2.56
C MET A 246 4.66 14.59 3.85
N TYR A 247 5.48 14.60 4.92
CA TYR A 247 5.12 15.21 6.20
C TYR A 247 5.61 16.66 6.36
N ASP A 248 6.15 17.26 5.31
CA ASP A 248 6.34 18.71 5.31
C ASP A 248 4.99 19.41 5.34
N THR A 249 4.83 20.37 6.26
CA THR A 249 3.55 21.04 6.48
C THR A 249 3.04 21.75 5.22
N LYS A 250 3.95 22.33 4.42
CA LYS A 250 3.57 23.01 3.18
C LYS A 250 3.03 22.02 2.15
N ASN A 251 3.58 20.81 2.09
CA ASN A 251 3.10 19.77 1.20
C ASN A 251 1.78 19.18 1.70
N GLU A 252 1.66 18.83 2.99
CA GLU A 252 0.38 18.39 3.58
C GLU A 252 -0.77 19.36 3.30
N GLN A 253 -0.49 20.67 3.32
CA GLN A 253 -1.49 21.71 3.06
C GLN A 253 -1.92 21.85 1.59
N LYS A 254 -1.21 21.21 0.66
CA LYS A 254 -1.59 21.18 -0.77
C LYS A 254 -2.75 20.21 -1.05
N VAL A 255 -3.03 19.27 -0.15
CA VAL A 255 -4.19 18.38 -0.30
C VAL A 255 -5.45 19.21 -0.54
N PRO A 256 -6.21 18.94 -1.63
CA PRO A 256 -7.41 19.70 -1.96
C PRO A 256 -8.42 19.66 -0.82
N LYS A 257 -9.00 20.83 -0.49
CA LYS A 257 -9.87 20.95 0.68
C LYS A 257 -11.21 20.22 0.51
N ASP A 258 -11.60 20.01 -0.73
CA ASP A 258 -12.84 19.31 -1.10
C ASP A 258 -12.62 17.82 -1.41
N LEU A 259 -11.37 17.31 -1.33
CA LEU A 259 -11.08 15.90 -1.53
C LEU A 259 -11.51 15.09 -0.30
N PRO A 260 -12.46 14.15 -0.43
CA PRO A 260 -12.80 13.20 0.63
C PRO A 260 -11.64 12.27 0.94
N VAL A 261 -11.33 12.09 2.23
CA VAL A 261 -10.29 11.18 2.69
C VAL A 261 -10.82 10.29 3.80
N TYR A 262 -10.71 8.98 3.60
CA TYR A 262 -11.15 7.96 4.56
C TYR A 262 -9.95 7.24 5.18
N PHE A 263 -9.76 7.41 6.48
CA PHE A 263 -8.74 6.69 7.24
C PHE A 263 -9.31 5.44 7.87
N ILE A 264 -8.73 4.27 7.58
CA ILE A 264 -9.12 3.00 8.16
C ILE A 264 -7.92 2.27 8.76
N SER A 265 -8.09 1.68 9.93
CA SER A 265 -6.99 0.97 10.60
C SER A 265 -7.51 -0.02 11.63
N GLY A 266 -6.75 -1.07 11.89
CA GLY A 266 -6.97 -1.89 13.06
C GLY A 266 -6.63 -1.14 14.35
N SER A 267 -7.42 -1.33 15.41
CA SER A 267 -7.17 -0.68 16.71
C SER A 267 -5.89 -1.14 17.39
N LEU A 268 -5.36 -2.29 16.99
CA LEU A 268 -4.09 -2.84 17.47
C LEU A 268 -2.96 -2.74 16.42
N CYS A 269 -3.16 -2.02 15.31
CA CYS A 269 -2.15 -1.84 14.28
C CYS A 269 -0.88 -1.17 14.86
N PRO A 270 0.30 -1.82 14.82
CA PRO A 270 1.52 -1.26 15.39
C PRO A 270 2.06 -0.06 14.59
N ILE A 271 1.85 -0.04 13.27
CA ILE A 271 2.28 1.04 12.37
C ILE A 271 1.62 2.37 12.76
N GLY A 272 0.31 2.33 13.06
CA GLY A 272 -0.44 3.48 13.55
C GLY A 272 -0.29 3.75 15.04
N ASN A 273 0.61 3.01 15.73
CA ASN A 273 0.74 3.04 17.19
C ASN A 273 -0.62 2.91 17.89
N LYS A 274 -1.32 1.81 17.58
CA LYS A 274 -2.65 1.51 18.12
C LYS A 274 -3.59 2.71 17.91
N THR A 275 -3.69 3.17 16.67
CA THR A 275 -4.48 4.32 16.17
C THR A 275 -4.00 5.72 16.54
N LYS A 276 -3.17 5.88 17.54
CA LYS A 276 -2.73 7.20 18.04
C LYS A 276 -2.11 8.09 16.93
N TYR A 277 -1.28 7.49 16.08
CA TYR A 277 -0.63 8.24 15.01
C TYR A 277 -1.60 8.55 13.87
N VAL A 278 -2.52 7.63 13.57
CA VAL A 278 -3.57 7.83 12.58
C VAL A 278 -4.51 8.96 13.01
N GLN A 279 -4.93 8.97 14.29
CA GLN A 279 -5.73 10.06 14.85
C GLN A 279 -5.02 11.42 14.71
N GLY A 280 -3.71 11.46 14.96
CA GLY A 280 -2.93 12.69 14.77
C GLY A 280 -2.89 13.16 13.30
N MET A 281 -2.97 12.24 12.31
CA MET A 281 -3.11 12.59 10.89
C MET A 281 -4.49 13.18 10.60
N ILE A 282 -5.54 12.52 11.06
CA ILE A 282 -6.94 12.96 10.95
C ILE A 282 -7.08 14.38 11.49
N ASP A 283 -6.58 14.63 12.69
CA ASP A 283 -6.66 15.94 13.34
C ASP A 283 -5.93 17.03 12.53
N ARG A 284 -4.75 16.69 11.95
CA ARG A 284 -4.02 17.63 11.08
C ARG A 284 -4.78 17.94 9.79
N TYR A 285 -5.33 16.91 9.13
CA TYR A 285 -6.10 17.11 7.90
C TYR A 285 -7.32 18.01 8.14
N LYS A 286 -8.05 17.76 9.23
CA LYS A 286 -9.16 18.63 9.67
C LYS A 286 -8.67 20.06 9.97
N LYS A 287 -7.55 20.20 10.69
CA LYS A 287 -6.93 21.51 10.97
C LYS A 287 -6.50 22.25 9.70
N TYR A 288 -6.10 21.55 8.65
CA TYR A 288 -5.75 22.16 7.36
C TYR A 288 -6.98 22.53 6.52
N GLY A 289 -8.18 22.23 6.99
CA GLY A 289 -9.44 22.63 6.37
C GLY A 289 -9.93 21.65 5.30
N ILE A 290 -9.44 20.40 5.30
CA ILE A 290 -10.04 19.33 4.47
C ILE A 290 -11.43 19.06 5.04
N LYS A 291 -12.47 19.20 4.20
CA LYS A 291 -13.87 19.26 4.64
C LYS A 291 -14.43 17.90 5.00
N ASP A 292 -14.03 16.86 4.24
CA ASP A 292 -14.48 15.50 4.43
C ASP A 292 -13.31 14.60 4.83
N VAL A 293 -13.14 14.44 6.14
CA VAL A 293 -12.17 13.52 6.74
C VAL A 293 -12.93 12.57 7.65
N THR A 294 -13.20 11.39 7.12
CA THR A 294 -13.86 10.29 7.84
C THR A 294 -12.85 9.25 8.31
N TYR A 295 -13.22 8.45 9.31
CA TYR A 295 -12.36 7.36 9.76
C TYR A 295 -13.13 6.25 10.44
N LYS A 296 -12.57 5.03 10.41
CA LYS A 296 -13.04 3.90 11.19
C LYS A 296 -11.85 3.10 11.74
N PHE A 297 -11.90 2.78 13.03
CA PHE A 297 -10.94 1.90 13.70
C PHE A 297 -11.63 0.59 14.04
N TYR A 298 -11.14 -0.51 13.46
CA TYR A 298 -11.71 -1.84 13.67
C TYR A 298 -11.18 -2.44 14.96
N GLN A 299 -12.10 -2.74 15.86
CA GLN A 299 -11.77 -3.23 17.21
C GLN A 299 -10.95 -4.53 17.14
N ASP A 300 -9.84 -4.57 17.87
CA ASP A 300 -8.88 -5.67 17.97
C ASP A 300 -8.23 -6.09 16.65
N ALA A 301 -8.59 -5.50 15.51
CA ALA A 301 -7.93 -5.75 14.25
C ALA A 301 -6.48 -5.25 14.26
N ARG A 302 -5.63 -5.95 13.54
CA ARG A 302 -4.20 -5.67 13.40
C ARG A 302 -3.92 -4.85 12.13
N HIS A 303 -2.80 -5.06 11.49
CA HIS A 303 -2.36 -4.17 10.40
C HIS A 303 -3.12 -4.37 9.09
N GLU A 304 -3.23 -5.61 8.63
CA GLU A 304 -3.87 -5.95 7.33
C GLU A 304 -5.38 -6.14 7.49
N ILE A 305 -6.12 -5.05 7.63
CA ILE A 305 -7.59 -5.12 7.89
C ILE A 305 -8.37 -5.79 6.77
N PHE A 306 -7.87 -5.80 5.52
CA PHE A 306 -8.45 -6.51 4.39
C PHE A 306 -8.23 -8.03 4.44
N ASN A 307 -7.36 -8.50 5.33
CA ASN A 307 -7.04 -9.89 5.61
C ASN A 307 -7.40 -10.31 7.04
N GLU A 308 -8.21 -9.50 7.73
CA GLU A 308 -8.67 -9.76 9.10
C GLU A 308 -9.86 -10.74 9.12
N ILE A 309 -10.16 -11.27 10.31
CA ILE A 309 -11.32 -12.16 10.51
C ILE A 309 -12.67 -11.48 10.21
N ASN A 310 -12.73 -10.15 10.33
CA ASN A 310 -13.88 -9.32 10.02
C ASN A 310 -13.72 -8.53 8.70
N ARG A 311 -12.96 -9.04 7.74
CA ARG A 311 -12.69 -8.37 6.45
C ARG A 311 -13.96 -8.03 5.64
N GLU A 312 -15.01 -8.82 5.76
CA GLU A 312 -16.27 -8.53 5.05
C GLU A 312 -16.90 -7.21 5.54
N GLU A 313 -16.82 -6.92 6.84
CA GLU A 313 -17.20 -5.62 7.39
C GLU A 313 -16.37 -4.49 6.79
N VAL A 314 -15.05 -4.71 6.67
CA VAL A 314 -14.13 -3.72 6.07
C VAL A 314 -14.47 -3.46 4.61
N PHE A 315 -14.73 -4.50 3.82
CA PHE A 315 -15.13 -4.37 2.42
C PHE A 315 -16.43 -3.57 2.30
N GLN A 316 -17.44 -3.89 3.10
CA GLN A 316 -18.72 -3.20 3.06
C GLN A 316 -18.59 -1.72 3.45
N ASP A 317 -17.79 -1.39 4.45
CA ASP A 317 -17.54 -0.01 4.85
C ASP A 317 -16.84 0.80 3.75
N VAL A 318 -15.85 0.20 3.07
CA VAL A 318 -15.18 0.84 1.95
C VAL A 318 -16.15 1.05 0.78
N ILE A 319 -16.96 0.04 0.43
CA ILE A 319 -17.98 0.15 -0.61
C ILE A 319 -18.98 1.26 -0.28
N ASN A 320 -19.53 1.26 0.93
CA ASN A 320 -20.48 2.28 1.38
C ASN A 320 -19.88 3.71 1.31
N TRP A 321 -18.61 3.84 1.69
CA TRP A 321 -17.93 5.12 1.60
C TRP A 321 -17.73 5.56 0.14
N LEU A 322 -17.28 4.66 -0.73
CA LEU A 322 -17.12 4.94 -2.16
C LEU A 322 -18.46 5.33 -2.79
N ASP A 323 -19.54 4.59 -2.52
CA ASP A 323 -20.88 4.87 -3.05
C ASP A 323 -21.42 6.23 -2.62
N SER A 324 -21.12 6.65 -1.41
CA SER A 324 -21.54 7.97 -0.90
C SER A 324 -20.79 9.14 -1.54
N HIS A 325 -19.76 8.87 -2.33
CA HIS A 325 -18.91 9.86 -2.98
C HIS A 325 -18.90 9.76 -4.52
N LEU A 326 -19.82 9.02 -5.13
CA LEU A 326 -19.99 8.93 -6.58
C LEU A 326 -20.48 10.24 -7.22
#